data_1ba6aa9f0b67a81e2f4a4b313b49a756
#
_entry.id   1ba6aa9f0b67a81e2f4a4b313b49a756
#
_cell.length_a   1.000
_cell.length_b   1.000
_cell.length_c   1.000
_cell.angle_alpha   90.00
_cell.angle_beta   90.00
_cell.angle_gamma   90.00
#
_symmetry.space_group_name_H-M   'P 1'
#
loop_
_entity.id
_entity.type
_entity.pdbx_description
1 polymer ?
#
loop_
_entity_poly.entity_id
_entity_poly.type
_entity_poly.pdbx_seq_one_letter_code
_entity_poly.pdbx_strand_id
1 'polypeptide(L)'
;MQGISSVLLLIVSNIFMTFAWYGHLKLQEMKLISNWPLFGVILLSWGIALFEYCFQVPANRIGFQENGGPFTLVQLKVIQEVITLTVFAVFSAVAFQNETLHWNHLAAAVCLVLAVYFVFMK
;
A
#
# COMPACT_ATOMS: atom_id res chain seq x y z
N MET A 1 -2.34 2.39 21.64
CA MET A 1 -1.23 1.49 21.28
C MET A 1 -1.59 0.57 20.13
N GLN A 2 -2.76 -0.09 20.21
CA GLN A 2 -3.18 -0.99 19.13
C GLN A 2 -3.37 -0.27 17.81
N GLY A 3 -3.88 0.96 17.84
CA GLY A 3 -4.05 1.73 16.62
C GLY A 3 -2.74 2.05 15.94
N ILE A 4 -1.72 2.43 16.72
CA ILE A 4 -0.40 2.73 16.17
C ILE A 4 0.24 1.47 15.61
N SER A 5 0.13 0.34 16.33
CA SER A 5 0.68 -0.92 15.85
C SER A 5 0.02 -1.35 14.54
N SER A 6 -1.30 -1.22 14.46
CA SER A 6 -2.05 -1.54 13.25
C SER A 6 -1.59 -0.69 12.07
N VAL A 7 -1.47 0.63 12.28
CA VAL A 7 -1.07 1.55 11.20
C VAL A 7 0.36 1.25 10.74
N LEU A 8 1.28 0.99 11.69
CA LEU A 8 2.67 0.68 11.33
C LEU A 8 2.75 -0.61 10.53
N LEU A 9 1.99 -1.64 10.92
CA LEU A 9 1.95 -2.88 10.17
C LEU A 9 1.35 -2.68 8.78
N LEU A 10 0.35 -1.82 8.66
CA LEU A 10 -0.23 -1.51 7.35
C LEU A 10 0.78 -0.79 6.46
N ILE A 11 1.59 0.11 7.02
CA ILE A 11 2.62 0.79 6.24
C ILE A 11 3.63 -0.23 5.70
N VAL A 12 4.13 -1.13 6.55
CA VAL A 12 5.08 -2.17 6.13
C VAL A 12 4.43 -3.07 5.08
N SER A 13 3.19 -3.50 5.33
CA SER A 13 2.44 -4.34 4.41
C SER A 13 2.33 -3.68 3.03
N ASN A 14 2.04 -2.39 2.99
CA ASN A 14 1.86 -1.70 1.73
C ASN A 14 3.17 -1.50 0.98
N ILE A 15 4.29 -1.40 1.68
CA ILE A 15 5.59 -1.38 1.01
C ILE A 15 5.80 -2.69 0.25
N PHE A 16 5.56 -3.83 0.90
CA PHE A 16 5.67 -5.12 0.23
C PHE A 16 4.66 -5.27 -0.90
N MET A 17 3.43 -4.81 -0.70
CA MET A 17 2.41 -4.94 -1.73
C MET A 17 2.75 -4.07 -2.95
N THR A 18 3.29 -2.89 -2.74
CA THR A 18 3.74 -2.03 -3.83
C THR A 18 4.82 -2.74 -4.65
N PHE A 19 5.76 -3.40 -3.99
CA PHE A 19 6.76 -4.20 -4.70
C PHE A 19 6.12 -5.38 -5.42
N ALA A 20 5.11 -6.01 -4.84
CA ALA A 20 4.42 -7.12 -5.49
C ALA A 20 3.72 -6.66 -6.76
N TRP A 21 3.09 -5.48 -6.73
CA TRP A 21 2.35 -4.97 -7.89
C TRP A 21 3.27 -4.41 -8.96
N TYR A 22 4.31 -3.70 -8.57
CA TYR A 22 5.05 -2.85 -9.51
C TYR A 22 6.55 -3.11 -9.54
N GLY A 23 7.07 -3.88 -8.57
CA GLY A 23 8.50 -4.15 -8.51
C GLY A 23 9.01 -4.84 -9.77
N HIS A 24 8.20 -5.76 -10.32
CA HIS A 24 8.61 -6.46 -11.54
C HIS A 24 8.74 -5.49 -12.73
N LEU A 25 7.94 -4.43 -12.75
CA LEU A 25 8.05 -3.42 -13.80
C LEU A 25 9.39 -2.68 -13.71
N LYS A 26 9.82 -2.37 -12.47
CA LYS A 26 11.12 -1.73 -12.28
C LYS A 26 12.26 -2.67 -12.67
N LEU A 27 12.16 -3.94 -12.31
CA LEU A 27 13.16 -4.92 -12.68
C LEU A 27 13.22 -5.09 -14.19
N GLN A 28 12.08 -5.06 -14.86
CA GLN A 28 12.04 -5.10 -16.32
C GLN A 28 12.69 -3.87 -16.94
N GLU A 29 12.44 -2.70 -16.37
CA GLU A 29 13.07 -1.46 -16.82
C GLU A 29 14.59 -1.54 -16.70
N MET A 30 15.06 -2.15 -15.62
CA MET A 30 16.50 -2.37 -15.39
C MET A 30 17.07 -3.52 -16.20
N LYS A 31 16.23 -4.22 -16.97
CA LYS A 31 16.59 -5.36 -17.81
C LYS A 31 17.10 -6.57 -17.03
N LEU A 32 16.72 -6.68 -15.76
CA LEU A 32 17.12 -7.81 -14.94
C LEU A 32 16.25 -9.05 -15.19
N ILE A 33 14.98 -8.84 -15.51
CA ILE A 33 14.02 -9.93 -15.71
C ILE A 33 13.30 -9.83 -17.05
N SER A 34 13.88 -9.07 -18.01
CA SER A 34 13.21 -8.86 -19.30
C SER A 34 12.99 -10.16 -20.07
N ASN A 35 13.80 -11.17 -19.83
CA ASN A 35 13.69 -12.47 -20.49
C ASN A 35 12.87 -13.50 -19.72
N TRP A 36 12.33 -13.11 -18.57
CA TRP A 36 11.55 -14.05 -17.74
C TRP A 36 10.18 -14.29 -18.36
N PRO A 37 9.66 -15.52 -18.32
CA PRO A 37 8.29 -15.76 -18.74
C PRO A 37 7.31 -15.09 -17.79
N LEU A 38 6.11 -14.80 -18.28
CA LEU A 38 5.07 -14.16 -17.48
C LEU A 38 4.79 -14.96 -16.19
N PHE A 39 4.76 -16.29 -16.30
CA PHE A 39 4.50 -17.13 -15.13
C PHE A 39 5.56 -16.92 -14.04
N GLY A 40 6.81 -16.78 -14.42
CA GLY A 40 7.88 -16.54 -13.45
C GLY A 40 7.73 -15.19 -12.75
N VAL A 41 7.30 -14.16 -13.49
CA VAL A 41 7.04 -12.84 -12.91
C VAL A 41 5.87 -12.90 -11.93
N ILE A 42 4.82 -13.65 -12.29
CA ILE A 42 3.67 -13.83 -11.41
C ILE A 42 4.09 -14.51 -10.10
N LEU A 43 4.93 -15.54 -10.18
CA LEU A 43 5.42 -16.22 -8.99
C LEU A 43 6.25 -15.30 -8.11
N LEU A 44 7.09 -14.46 -8.71
CA LEU A 44 7.88 -13.49 -7.95
C LEU A 44 6.96 -12.53 -7.19
N SER A 45 5.99 -11.97 -7.88
CA SER A 45 5.04 -11.04 -7.26
C SER A 45 4.22 -11.71 -6.17
N TRP A 46 3.80 -12.96 -6.42
CA TRP A 46 3.06 -13.72 -5.42
C TRP A 46 3.89 -13.97 -4.16
N GLY A 47 5.18 -14.28 -4.33
CA GLY A 47 6.05 -14.47 -3.17
C GLY A 47 6.19 -13.21 -2.34
N ILE A 48 6.29 -12.06 -2.99
CA ILE A 48 6.34 -10.77 -2.27
C ILE A 48 5.01 -10.51 -1.55
N ALA A 49 3.89 -10.80 -2.21
CA ALA A 49 2.58 -10.62 -1.61
C ALA A 49 2.37 -11.50 -0.39
N LEU A 50 2.99 -12.68 -0.36
CA LEU A 50 2.93 -13.56 0.81
C LEU A 50 3.48 -12.86 2.05
N PHE A 51 4.62 -12.19 1.91
CA PHE A 51 5.19 -11.40 3.00
C PHE A 51 4.25 -10.25 3.40
N GLU A 52 3.63 -9.62 2.41
CA GLU A 52 2.67 -8.54 2.67
C GLU A 52 1.54 -9.04 3.56
N TYR A 53 0.98 -10.20 3.28
CA TYR A 53 -0.10 -10.75 4.10
C TYR A 53 0.34 -11.05 5.53
N CYS A 54 1.61 -11.39 5.74
CA CYS A 54 2.13 -11.60 7.09
C CYS A 54 2.05 -10.33 7.94
N PHE A 55 1.98 -9.17 7.33
CA PHE A 55 1.85 -7.89 8.03
C PHE A 55 0.42 -7.36 7.99
N GLN A 56 -0.27 -7.55 6.86
CA GLN A 56 -1.60 -6.98 6.69
C GLN A 56 -2.66 -7.67 7.53
N VAL A 57 -2.65 -8.99 7.56
CA VAL A 57 -3.67 -9.73 8.31
C VAL A 57 -3.58 -9.41 9.81
N PRO A 58 -2.39 -9.46 10.44
CA PRO A 58 -2.29 -9.04 11.84
C PRO A 58 -2.69 -7.58 12.04
N ALA A 59 -2.35 -6.69 11.11
CA ALA A 59 -2.71 -5.28 11.22
C ALA A 59 -4.21 -5.09 11.28
N ASN A 60 -4.94 -5.77 10.41
CA ASN A 60 -6.38 -5.68 10.37
C ASN A 60 -7.02 -6.30 11.62
N ARG A 61 -6.46 -7.40 12.10
CA ARG A 61 -6.99 -8.05 13.31
C ARG A 61 -6.78 -7.19 14.55
N ILE A 62 -5.61 -6.59 14.68
CA ILE A 62 -5.30 -5.73 15.83
C ILE A 62 -6.14 -4.46 15.78
N GLY A 63 -6.32 -3.90 14.60
CA GLY A 63 -7.01 -2.61 14.44
C GLY A 63 -8.52 -2.69 14.45
N PHE A 64 -9.09 -3.87 14.19
CA PHE A 64 -10.53 -3.99 14.03
C PHE A 64 -11.25 -3.92 15.38
N GLN A 65 -12.34 -3.16 15.39
CA GLN A 65 -13.09 -2.85 16.59
C GLN A 65 -13.61 -4.10 17.31
N GLU A 66 -14.08 -5.09 16.56
CA GLU A 66 -14.63 -6.32 17.17
C GLU A 66 -13.54 -7.15 17.85
N ASN A 67 -12.29 -6.94 17.53
CA ASN A 67 -11.15 -7.60 18.18
C ASN A 67 -10.50 -6.73 19.24
N GLY A 68 -11.18 -5.67 19.66
CA GLY A 68 -10.68 -4.75 20.69
C GLY A 68 -9.84 -3.61 20.13
N GLY A 69 -9.76 -3.47 18.81
CA GLY A 69 -9.02 -2.38 18.20
C GLY A 69 -9.84 -1.10 18.10
N PRO A 70 -9.19 0.01 17.73
CA PRO A 70 -9.87 1.31 17.71
C PRO A 70 -10.63 1.63 16.42
N PHE A 71 -10.56 0.79 15.39
CA PHE A 71 -11.07 1.16 14.08
C PHE A 71 -12.25 0.31 13.65
N THR A 72 -13.24 0.95 13.01
CA THR A 72 -14.29 0.22 12.31
C THR A 72 -13.74 -0.32 10.99
N LEU A 73 -14.51 -1.20 10.35
CA LEU A 73 -14.10 -1.77 9.06
C LEU A 73 -13.89 -0.68 8.01
N VAL A 74 -14.80 0.30 7.95
CA VAL A 74 -14.69 1.40 6.97
C VAL A 74 -13.45 2.24 7.27
N GLN A 75 -13.18 2.53 8.54
CA GLN A 75 -12.00 3.29 8.92
C GLN A 75 -10.72 2.57 8.54
N LEU A 76 -10.65 1.25 8.76
CA LEU A 76 -9.49 0.45 8.34
C LEU A 76 -9.27 0.54 6.83
N LYS A 77 -10.33 0.43 6.05
CA LYS A 77 -10.22 0.49 4.60
C LYS A 77 -9.71 1.85 4.13
N VAL A 78 -10.24 2.93 4.70
CA VAL A 78 -9.80 4.27 4.32
C VAL A 78 -8.34 4.50 4.70
N ILE A 79 -7.93 4.05 5.89
CA ILE A 79 -6.53 4.14 6.31
C ILE A 79 -5.64 3.40 5.32
N GLN A 80 -6.05 2.18 4.93
CA GLN A 80 -5.28 1.39 3.95
C GLN A 80 -5.15 2.12 2.63
N GLU A 81 -6.22 2.75 2.14
CA GLU A 81 -6.18 3.45 0.86
C GLU A 81 -5.21 4.64 0.91
N VAL A 82 -5.23 5.42 2.00
CA VAL A 82 -4.32 6.54 2.15
C VAL A 82 -2.88 6.05 2.20
N ILE A 83 -2.61 5.02 2.98
CA ILE A 83 -1.27 4.45 3.09
C ILE A 83 -0.81 3.90 1.75
N THR A 84 -1.69 3.16 1.06
CA THR A 84 -1.37 2.57 -0.24
C THR A 84 -0.96 3.64 -1.24
N LEU A 85 -1.73 4.71 -1.34
CA LEU A 85 -1.44 5.76 -2.31
C LEU A 85 -0.22 6.57 -1.93
N THR A 86 0.00 6.79 -0.62
CA THR A 86 1.21 7.49 -0.16
C THR A 86 2.46 6.68 -0.46
N VAL A 87 2.44 5.38 -0.13
CA VAL A 87 3.57 4.49 -0.41
C VAL A 87 3.82 4.41 -1.91
N PHE A 88 2.75 4.28 -2.71
CA PHE A 88 2.88 4.23 -4.15
C PHE A 88 3.46 5.52 -4.71
N ALA A 89 3.03 6.67 -4.21
CA ALA A 89 3.56 7.95 -4.69
C ALA A 89 5.06 8.06 -4.42
N VAL A 90 5.50 7.67 -3.22
CA VAL A 90 6.92 7.67 -2.87
C VAL A 90 7.68 6.68 -3.76
N PHE A 91 7.16 5.46 -3.89
CA PHE A 91 7.78 4.43 -4.72
C PHE A 91 7.92 4.90 -6.17
N SER A 92 6.85 5.47 -6.71
CA SER A 92 6.84 5.95 -8.09
C SER A 92 7.87 7.06 -8.30
N ALA A 93 7.95 8.00 -7.36
CA ALA A 93 8.88 9.12 -7.47
C ALA A 93 10.34 8.65 -7.40
N VAL A 94 10.61 7.61 -6.58
CA VAL A 94 11.97 7.11 -6.40
C VAL A 94 12.36 6.12 -7.50
N ALA A 95 11.46 5.19 -7.82
CA ALA A 95 11.78 4.07 -8.73
C ALA A 95 11.57 4.40 -10.21
N PHE A 96 10.53 5.17 -10.51
CA PHE A 96 10.18 5.52 -11.90
C PHE A 96 10.29 7.02 -12.07
N GLN A 97 11.53 7.46 -12.34
CA GLN A 97 11.82 8.89 -12.43
C GLN A 97 11.17 9.57 -13.61
N ASN A 98 10.70 8.81 -14.59
CA ASN A 98 9.98 9.35 -15.74
C ASN A 98 8.55 9.74 -15.42
N GLU A 99 8.03 9.24 -14.30
CA GLU A 99 6.67 9.60 -13.85
C GLU A 99 6.75 10.88 -13.03
N THR A 100 5.97 11.86 -13.41
CA THR A 100 5.92 13.12 -12.68
C THR A 100 4.58 13.31 -12.01
N LEU A 101 4.60 13.96 -10.85
CA LEU A 101 3.37 14.30 -10.16
C LEU A 101 2.86 15.64 -10.70
N HIS A 102 1.59 15.66 -11.05
CA HIS A 102 0.94 16.83 -11.61
C HIS A 102 -0.08 17.40 -10.62
N TRP A 103 -0.67 18.54 -10.97
CA TRP A 103 -1.69 19.18 -10.15
C TRP A 103 -2.87 18.26 -9.86
N ASN A 104 -3.26 17.43 -10.82
CA ASN A 104 -4.35 16.49 -10.59
C ASN A 104 -4.01 15.47 -9.51
N HIS A 105 -2.74 15.11 -9.35
CA HIS A 105 -2.32 14.25 -8.26
C HIS A 105 -2.43 14.95 -6.92
N LEU A 106 -2.09 16.23 -6.86
CA LEU A 106 -2.27 17.02 -5.64
C LEU A 106 -3.75 17.13 -5.28
N ALA A 107 -4.61 17.36 -6.26
CA ALA A 107 -6.05 17.41 -6.02
C ALA A 107 -6.57 16.07 -5.48
N ALA A 108 -6.08 14.96 -6.02
CA ALA A 108 -6.47 13.64 -5.53
C ALA A 108 -6.02 13.45 -4.08
N ALA A 109 -4.82 13.89 -3.72
CA ALA A 109 -4.32 13.79 -2.36
C ALA A 109 -5.19 14.59 -1.39
N VAL A 110 -5.62 15.80 -1.80
CA VAL A 110 -6.52 16.62 -1.00
C VAL A 110 -7.85 15.89 -0.79
N CYS A 111 -8.38 15.28 -1.85
CA CYS A 111 -9.63 14.51 -1.74
C CYS A 111 -9.50 13.34 -0.77
N LEU A 112 -8.34 12.67 -0.75
CA LEU A 112 -8.10 11.58 0.19
C LEU A 112 -8.06 12.07 1.63
N VAL A 113 -7.43 13.23 1.88
CA VAL A 113 -7.39 13.81 3.21
C VAL A 113 -8.82 14.13 3.66
N LEU A 114 -9.63 14.68 2.77
CA LEU A 114 -11.03 14.97 3.08
C LEU A 114 -11.81 13.68 3.34
N ALA A 115 -11.54 12.62 2.59
CA ALA A 115 -12.20 11.33 2.80
C ALA A 115 -11.89 10.80 4.19
N VAL A 116 -10.63 10.86 4.63
CA VAL A 116 -10.26 10.44 5.97
C VAL A 116 -10.98 11.26 7.02
N TYR A 117 -11.02 12.58 6.83
CA TYR A 117 -11.68 13.48 7.75
C TYR A 117 -13.16 13.09 7.92
N PHE A 118 -13.86 12.87 6.82
CA PHE A 118 -15.29 12.54 6.88
C PHE A 118 -15.54 11.17 7.50
N VAL A 119 -14.68 10.21 7.24
CA VAL A 119 -14.84 8.86 7.80
C VAL A 119 -14.67 8.86 9.32
N PHE A 120 -13.77 9.70 9.84
CA PHE A 120 -13.55 9.79 11.29
C PHE A 120 -14.44 10.81 11.98
N MET A 121 -15.17 11.59 11.21
CA MET A 121 -16.13 12.55 11.79
C MET A 121 -17.36 11.82 12.30
N LYS A 122 -17.82 12.21 13.46
CA LYS A 122 -19.03 11.59 14.02
C LYS A 122 -20.24 12.50 13.91
#